data_d7a1027c087fbcbd78f251208ec8b9de
#
_entry.id   d7a1027c087fbcbd78f251208ec8b9de
#
_cell.length_a   1.000
_cell.length_b   1.000
_cell.length_c   1.000
_cell.angle_alpha   90.00
_cell.angle_beta   90.00
_cell.angle_gamma   90.00
#
_symmetry.space_group_name_H-M   'P 1'
#
loop_
_entity.id
_entity.type
_entity.pdbx_description
1 polymer ?
#
loop_
_entity_poly.entity_id
_entity_poly.type
_entity_poly.pdbx_seq_one_letter_code
_entity_poly.pdbx_strand_id
1 'polypeptide(L)'
;MKWEVRGVWREKPIKASSNAHLILLTSHFNIYKRIVYAFCRQNSENREGNELIMNKKTVKDIDVNGKKVLVRCDFNVPIDSETGKITDNRRIRAALPTIQYLLDNNAKVILCSHLGRPKGEFNLKYSLKPVAEELSKLLNKDVKLAKDVIGESAKELTANMKEGDIVLLENVRFH
;
A
#
# COMPACT_ATOMS: atom_id res chain seq x y z
N MET A 1 -2.62 -2.76 -21.16
CA MET A 1 -1.43 -1.90 -21.26
C MET A 1 -0.45 -2.38 -20.20
N LYS A 2 0.60 -3.11 -20.62
CA LYS A 2 1.62 -3.67 -19.74
C LYS A 2 2.64 -2.59 -19.41
N TRP A 3 2.87 -2.34 -18.13
CA TRP A 3 4.03 -1.57 -17.69
C TRP A 3 5.08 -2.56 -17.19
N GLU A 4 6.14 -2.70 -17.96
CA GLU A 4 7.37 -3.37 -17.56
C GLU A 4 8.22 -2.38 -16.76
N VAL A 5 8.45 -2.65 -15.50
CA VAL A 5 9.46 -1.94 -14.72
C VAL A 5 10.77 -2.69 -14.92
N ARG A 6 11.63 -2.18 -15.81
CA ARG A 6 13.02 -2.62 -15.91
C ARG A 6 13.86 -1.90 -14.87
N GLY A 7 14.07 -2.55 -13.75
CA GLY A 7 15.11 -2.21 -12.79
C GLY A 7 16.05 -3.39 -12.67
N VAL A 8 17.24 -3.29 -13.26
CA VAL A 8 18.28 -4.32 -13.16
C VAL A 8 18.94 -4.21 -11.81
N TRP A 9 18.56 -5.10 -10.89
CA TRP A 9 19.33 -5.35 -9.69
C TRP A 9 19.77 -6.82 -9.71
N ARG A 10 21.09 -7.02 -9.85
CA ARG A 10 21.71 -8.35 -9.68
C ARG A 10 21.78 -8.62 -8.18
N GLU A 11 20.93 -9.48 -7.69
CA GLU A 11 21.10 -10.10 -6.37
C GLU A 11 21.51 -11.57 -6.52
N LYS A 12 22.52 -11.97 -5.73
CA LYS A 12 22.92 -13.36 -5.60
C LYS A 12 21.79 -14.15 -4.95
N PRO A 13 21.47 -15.36 -5.43
CA PRO A 13 20.41 -16.17 -4.84
C PRO A 13 20.83 -16.64 -3.45
N ILE A 14 20.11 -16.18 -2.43
CA ILE A 14 20.16 -16.78 -1.10
C ILE A 14 19.40 -18.10 -1.20
N LYS A 15 20.09 -19.22 -0.97
CA LYS A 15 19.48 -20.53 -0.84
C LYS A 15 18.55 -20.51 0.36
N ALA A 16 17.27 -20.30 0.12
CA ALA A 16 16.22 -20.57 1.09
C ALA A 16 15.58 -21.92 0.76
N SER A 17 15.69 -22.83 1.69
CA SER A 17 15.02 -24.11 1.69
C SER A 17 13.50 -23.87 1.61
N SER A 18 12.88 -24.54 0.64
CA SER A 18 11.43 -24.79 0.46
C SER A 18 10.45 -23.59 0.46
N ASN A 19 9.97 -23.26 -0.74
CA ASN A 19 8.62 -22.77 -1.06
C ASN A 19 8.16 -21.39 -0.58
N ALA A 20 8.98 -20.34 -0.69
CA ALA A 20 8.44 -19.00 -0.66
C ALA A 20 9.28 -18.06 -1.54
N HIS A 21 8.80 -17.72 -2.72
CA HIS A 21 9.34 -16.59 -3.48
C HIS A 21 8.84 -15.29 -2.83
N LEU A 22 9.54 -14.89 -1.79
CA LEU A 22 9.41 -13.58 -1.16
C LEU A 22 10.34 -12.64 -1.93
N ILE A 23 9.78 -11.69 -2.67
CA ILE A 23 10.59 -10.62 -3.26
C ILE A 23 10.88 -9.62 -2.14
N LEU A 24 12.04 -9.77 -1.50
CA LEU A 24 12.60 -8.81 -0.57
C LEU A 24 13.34 -7.74 -1.38
N LEU A 25 12.74 -6.56 -1.52
CA LEU A 25 13.47 -5.36 -1.92
C LEU A 25 14.14 -4.77 -0.67
N THR A 26 15.38 -5.17 -0.41
CA THR A 26 16.21 -4.54 0.61
C THR A 26 16.93 -3.35 0.01
N SER A 27 16.37 -2.16 0.10
CA SER A 27 17.14 -0.93 -0.03
C SER A 27 17.69 -0.54 1.34
N HIS A 28 18.93 -0.13 1.39
CA HIS A 28 19.84 0.33 2.43
C HIS A 28 19.25 1.03 3.69
N PHE A 29 18.22 0.51 4.32
CA PHE A 29 17.71 1.02 5.59
C PHE A 29 17.60 -0.09 6.63
N ASN A 30 18.57 -0.13 7.52
CA ASN A 30 18.77 -1.10 8.60
C ASN A 30 17.68 -1.07 9.71
N ILE A 31 16.48 -0.53 9.44
CA ILE A 31 15.41 -0.34 10.42
C ILE A 31 14.17 -1.24 10.12
N TYR A 32 14.05 -1.80 8.92
CA TYR A 32 12.83 -2.55 8.55
C TYR A 32 13.08 -4.05 8.45
N LYS A 33 13.28 -4.70 9.58
CA LYS A 33 13.62 -6.14 9.60
C LYS A 33 12.52 -7.10 9.11
N ARG A 34 11.32 -6.68 8.74
CA ARG A 34 10.30 -7.54 8.07
C ARG A 34 9.16 -6.69 7.52
N ILE A 35 9.30 -6.19 6.30
CA ILE A 35 8.18 -5.60 5.56
C ILE A 35 7.68 -6.65 4.57
N VAL A 36 6.40 -6.97 4.62
CA VAL A 36 5.72 -7.82 3.63
C VAL A 36 5.02 -6.88 2.65
N TYR A 37 5.26 -7.06 1.36
CA TYR A 37 4.60 -6.27 0.31
C TYR A 37 3.37 -7.01 -0.20
N ALA A 38 2.21 -6.42 -0.07
CA ALA A 38 0.99 -6.89 -0.71
C ALA A 38 0.57 -5.94 -1.84
N PHE A 39 0.39 -6.47 -3.03
CA PHE A 39 -0.09 -5.72 -4.18
C PHE A 39 -1.59 -5.94 -4.33
N CYS A 40 -2.40 -4.92 -4.05
CA CYS A 40 -3.84 -4.98 -4.27
C CYS A 40 -4.15 -4.77 -5.75
N ARG A 41 -4.44 -5.86 -6.47
CA ARG A 41 -4.95 -5.82 -7.85
C ARG A 41 -6.47 -5.93 -7.81
N GLN A 42 -7.16 -5.00 -8.46
CA GLN A 42 -8.60 -5.13 -8.71
C GLN A 42 -8.85 -6.42 -9.52
N ASN A 43 -9.59 -7.36 -8.94
CA ASN A 43 -10.18 -8.45 -9.71
C ASN A 43 -11.39 -7.85 -10.45
N SER A 44 -11.26 -7.72 -11.77
CA SER A 44 -12.43 -7.65 -12.63
C SER A 44 -13.14 -9.01 -12.52
N GLU A 45 -14.41 -9.00 -12.19
CA GLU A 45 -15.28 -10.17 -12.13
C GLU A 45 -15.14 -10.97 -13.43
N ASN A 46 -14.68 -12.21 -13.32
CA ASN A 46 -14.67 -13.15 -14.40
C ASN A 46 -16.04 -13.84 -14.48
N ARG A 47 -16.66 -13.67 -15.61
CA ARG A 47 -17.79 -14.50 -16.06
C ARG A 47 -17.35 -15.95 -16.18
N GLU A 48 -18.29 -16.83 -15.89
CA GLU A 48 -18.27 -18.26 -15.84
C GLU A 48 -17.33 -19.00 -16.82
N GLY A 49 -16.63 -20.01 -16.29
CA GLY A 49 -16.14 -21.16 -17.05
C GLY A 49 -14.69 -21.07 -17.52
N ASN A 50 -13.78 -21.17 -16.62
CA ASN A 50 -12.49 -21.88 -16.61
C ASN A 50 -11.68 -21.33 -15.43
N GLU A 51 -11.54 -22.13 -14.42
CA GLU A 51 -10.67 -21.86 -13.27
C GLU A 51 -9.22 -21.91 -13.77
N LEU A 52 -8.73 -20.80 -14.30
CA LEU A 52 -7.30 -20.57 -14.43
C LEU A 52 -6.76 -20.48 -13.00
N ILE A 53 -6.32 -21.60 -12.48
CA ILE A 53 -5.56 -21.69 -11.23
C ILE A 53 -4.30 -20.83 -11.42
N MET A 54 -4.45 -19.55 -11.14
CA MET A 54 -3.30 -18.66 -11.11
C MET A 54 -2.54 -18.98 -9.83
N ASN A 55 -1.44 -19.68 -9.98
CA ASN A 55 -0.53 -20.11 -8.90
C ASN A 55 0.20 -18.88 -8.28
N LYS A 56 -0.56 -17.82 -7.94
CA LYS A 56 -0.09 -16.57 -7.35
C LYS A 56 -0.53 -16.51 -5.90
N LYS A 57 0.43 -16.30 -5.02
CA LYS A 57 0.14 -16.08 -3.61
C LYS A 57 -0.68 -14.81 -3.42
N THR A 58 -1.69 -14.91 -2.59
CA THR A 58 -2.55 -13.82 -2.15
C THR A 58 -2.12 -13.36 -0.75
N VAL A 59 -2.72 -12.30 -0.26
CA VAL A 59 -2.51 -11.83 1.12
C VAL A 59 -2.93 -12.89 2.15
N LYS A 60 -3.83 -13.80 1.79
CA LYS A 60 -4.31 -14.88 2.67
C LYS A 60 -3.30 -16.02 2.84
N ASP A 61 -2.35 -16.13 1.92
CA ASP A 61 -1.33 -17.19 1.92
C ASP A 61 -0.08 -16.81 2.74
N ILE A 62 -0.11 -15.66 3.41
CA ILE A 62 1.01 -15.09 4.13
C ILE A 62 0.59 -14.82 5.57
N ASP A 63 1.40 -15.28 6.53
CA ASP A 63 1.22 -14.88 7.92
C ASP A 63 1.58 -13.40 8.09
N VAL A 64 0.61 -12.56 8.44
CA VAL A 64 0.74 -11.11 8.62
C VAL A 64 0.62 -10.66 10.07
N ASN A 65 0.32 -11.59 10.99
CA ASN A 65 0.08 -11.28 12.39
C ASN A 65 1.27 -10.55 13.04
N GLY A 66 1.02 -9.39 13.63
CA GLY A 66 2.01 -8.52 14.27
C GLY A 66 3.06 -7.91 13.32
N LYS A 67 2.97 -8.19 12.01
CA LYS A 67 3.96 -7.73 11.03
C LYS A 67 3.62 -6.36 10.44
N LYS A 68 4.64 -5.62 10.05
CA LYS A 68 4.50 -4.40 9.23
C LYS A 68 4.29 -4.81 7.78
N VAL A 69 3.16 -4.45 7.21
CA VAL A 69 2.77 -4.79 5.84
C VAL A 69 2.66 -3.50 5.03
N LEU A 70 3.53 -3.35 4.03
CA LEU A 70 3.43 -2.26 3.07
C LEU A 70 2.51 -2.67 1.93
N VAL A 71 1.42 -1.91 1.75
CA VAL A 71 0.41 -2.14 0.72
C VAL A 71 0.40 -0.99 -0.27
N ARG A 72 0.68 -1.30 -1.54
CA ARG A 72 0.50 -0.33 -2.61
C ARG A 72 -0.92 -0.38 -3.13
N CYS A 73 -1.64 0.73 -2.94
CA CYS A 73 -3.01 0.91 -3.42
C CYS A 73 -3.07 1.89 -4.59
N ASP A 74 -4.17 1.87 -5.33
CA ASP A 74 -4.50 2.92 -6.30
C ASP A 74 -5.57 3.84 -5.70
N PHE A 75 -5.13 4.91 -5.06
CA PHE A 75 -5.99 5.96 -4.52
C PHE A 75 -5.97 7.23 -5.40
N ASN A 76 -5.64 7.07 -6.68
CA ASN A 76 -5.71 8.18 -7.62
C ASN A 76 -7.18 8.50 -7.98
N VAL A 77 -7.87 9.11 -7.04
CA VAL A 77 -9.28 9.48 -7.10
C VAL A 77 -9.46 10.92 -7.57
N PRO A 78 -10.59 11.25 -8.22
CA PRO A 78 -10.90 12.63 -8.57
C PRO A 78 -11.26 13.42 -7.31
N ILE A 79 -10.64 14.60 -7.18
CA ILE A 79 -10.87 15.56 -6.11
C ILE A 79 -11.42 16.83 -6.74
N ASP A 80 -12.52 17.33 -6.21
CA ASP A 80 -13.10 18.60 -6.58
C ASP A 80 -12.15 19.74 -6.20
N SER A 81 -11.85 20.63 -7.14
CA SER A 81 -10.86 21.69 -6.95
C SER A 81 -11.31 22.82 -6.04
N GLU A 82 -12.63 23.01 -5.87
CA GLU A 82 -13.19 24.08 -5.06
C GLU A 82 -13.39 23.63 -3.61
N THR A 83 -13.92 22.41 -3.44
CA THR A 83 -14.27 21.88 -2.12
C THR A 83 -13.19 21.01 -1.50
N GLY A 84 -12.21 20.55 -2.29
CA GLY A 84 -11.17 19.59 -1.85
C GLY A 84 -11.73 18.20 -1.54
N LYS A 85 -12.99 17.92 -1.86
CA LYS A 85 -13.65 16.64 -1.54
C LYS A 85 -13.47 15.63 -2.67
N ILE A 86 -13.43 14.35 -2.28
CA ILE A 86 -13.41 13.22 -3.22
C ILE A 86 -14.80 13.11 -3.86
N THR A 87 -14.86 13.12 -5.20
CA THR A 87 -16.14 13.00 -5.95
C THR A 87 -16.44 11.54 -6.29
N ASP A 88 -15.43 10.67 -6.34
CA ASP A 88 -15.60 9.23 -6.61
C ASP A 88 -14.61 8.42 -5.77
N ASN A 89 -15.12 7.62 -4.85
CA ASN A 89 -14.32 6.81 -3.92
C ASN A 89 -14.25 5.32 -4.29
N ARG A 90 -14.67 4.90 -5.48
CA ARG A 90 -14.70 3.48 -5.89
C ARG A 90 -13.35 2.80 -5.75
N ARG A 91 -12.25 3.48 -6.08
CA ARG A 91 -10.89 2.94 -5.95
C ARG A 91 -10.50 2.70 -4.49
N ILE A 92 -10.89 3.61 -3.60
CA ILE A 92 -10.68 3.45 -2.15
C ILE A 92 -11.47 2.24 -1.66
N ARG A 93 -12.76 2.16 -2.01
CA ARG A 93 -13.62 1.03 -1.62
C ARG A 93 -13.10 -0.31 -2.14
N ALA A 94 -12.52 -0.36 -3.33
CA ALA A 94 -11.94 -1.58 -3.90
C ALA A 94 -10.74 -2.12 -3.10
N ALA A 95 -10.02 -1.26 -2.38
CA ALA A 95 -8.91 -1.67 -1.53
C ALA A 95 -9.34 -2.13 -0.12
N LEU A 96 -10.54 -1.74 0.33
CA LEU A 96 -11.01 -2.01 1.70
C LEU A 96 -10.98 -3.48 2.08
N PRO A 97 -11.41 -4.45 1.24
CA PRO A 97 -11.40 -5.86 1.63
C PRO A 97 -10.01 -6.37 2.01
N THR A 98 -8.97 -5.94 1.28
CA THR A 98 -7.58 -6.30 1.58
C THR A 98 -7.10 -5.62 2.85
N ILE A 99 -7.39 -4.33 3.01
CA ILE A 99 -7.00 -3.57 4.20
C ILE A 99 -7.68 -4.15 5.44
N GLN A 100 -8.98 -4.43 5.37
CA GLN A 100 -9.74 -5.02 6.47
C GLN A 100 -9.18 -6.40 6.86
N TYR A 101 -8.92 -7.26 5.87
CA TYR A 101 -8.30 -8.56 6.13
C TYR A 101 -6.97 -8.44 6.91
N LEU A 102 -6.13 -7.48 6.53
CA LEU A 102 -4.86 -7.24 7.22
C LEU A 102 -5.08 -6.77 8.67
N LEU A 103 -6.04 -5.87 8.89
CA LEU A 103 -6.38 -5.37 10.21
C LEU A 103 -6.96 -6.46 11.11
N ASP A 104 -7.85 -7.30 10.57
CA ASP A 104 -8.47 -8.41 11.28
C ASP A 104 -7.44 -9.47 11.70
N ASN A 105 -6.31 -9.52 10.98
CA ASN A 105 -5.17 -10.38 11.30
C ASN A 105 -4.04 -9.63 12.04
N ASN A 106 -4.35 -8.55 12.76
CA ASN A 106 -3.43 -7.79 13.61
C ASN A 106 -2.17 -7.25 12.89
N ALA A 107 -2.23 -7.05 11.57
CA ALA A 107 -1.12 -6.46 10.84
C ALA A 107 -0.99 -4.96 11.18
N LYS A 108 0.24 -4.44 11.10
CA LYS A 108 0.55 -3.00 11.13
C LYS A 108 0.59 -2.52 9.69
N VAL A 109 -0.48 -1.85 9.24
CA VAL A 109 -0.70 -1.58 7.82
C VAL A 109 -0.09 -0.24 7.42
N ILE A 110 0.82 -0.27 6.44
CA ILE A 110 1.43 0.91 5.85
C ILE A 110 0.93 1.01 4.42
N LEU A 111 0.15 2.03 4.12
CA LEU A 111 -0.41 2.28 2.79
C LEU A 111 0.47 3.25 2.02
N CYS A 112 0.67 3.00 0.73
CA CYS A 112 1.27 3.95 -0.18
C CYS A 112 0.48 4.04 -1.48
N SER A 113 0.39 5.24 -2.02
CA SER A 113 -0.30 5.50 -3.28
C SER A 113 0.24 6.75 -3.98
N HIS A 114 -0.24 6.97 -5.19
CA HIS A 114 -0.03 8.21 -5.92
C HIS A 114 -1.37 8.94 -6.11
N LEU A 115 -1.29 10.25 -6.27
CA LEU A 115 -2.41 11.11 -6.65
C LEU A 115 -1.93 12.13 -7.69
N GLY A 116 -2.59 12.19 -8.83
CA GLY A 116 -2.27 13.12 -9.90
C GLY A 116 -0.84 12.99 -10.45
N ARG A 117 -0.28 14.11 -10.91
CA ARG A 117 1.07 14.20 -11.51
C ARG A 117 1.83 15.44 -11.01
N PRO A 118 2.38 15.44 -9.81
CA PRO A 118 3.06 16.59 -9.21
C PRO A 118 4.47 16.86 -9.78
N LYS A 119 4.98 16.01 -10.68
CA LYS A 119 6.30 16.16 -11.34
C LYS A 119 7.51 16.12 -10.38
N GLY A 120 7.43 15.41 -9.25
CA GLY A 120 8.51 15.31 -8.30
C GLY A 120 8.57 16.47 -7.28
N GLU A 121 7.56 17.33 -7.25
CA GLU A 121 7.49 18.46 -6.32
C GLU A 121 6.36 18.30 -5.32
N PHE A 122 6.58 18.71 -4.08
CA PHE A 122 5.52 18.74 -3.08
C PHE A 122 4.49 19.81 -3.45
N ASN A 123 3.22 19.37 -3.55
CA ASN A 123 2.10 20.25 -3.84
C ASN A 123 0.86 19.77 -3.10
N LEU A 124 0.29 20.61 -2.22
CA LEU A 124 -0.88 20.32 -1.42
C LEU A 124 -2.09 19.84 -2.23
N LYS A 125 -2.23 20.31 -3.49
CA LYS A 125 -3.29 19.84 -4.40
C LYS A 125 -3.24 18.34 -4.65
N TYR A 126 -2.06 17.73 -4.54
CA TYR A 126 -1.83 16.30 -4.76
C TYR A 126 -1.53 15.55 -3.46
N SER A 127 -1.80 16.15 -2.30
CA SER A 127 -1.69 15.47 -1.01
C SER A 127 -2.74 14.37 -0.86
N LEU A 128 -2.35 13.28 -0.23
CA LEU A 128 -3.26 12.18 0.10
C LEU A 128 -4.12 12.44 1.35
N LYS A 129 -4.11 13.67 1.89
CA LYS A 129 -4.91 14.03 3.06
C LYS A 129 -6.41 13.71 2.90
N PRO A 130 -7.09 14.09 1.79
CA PRO A 130 -8.51 13.74 1.61
C PRO A 130 -8.74 12.22 1.57
N VAL A 131 -7.77 11.46 1.07
CA VAL A 131 -7.83 9.99 1.05
C VAL A 131 -7.70 9.41 2.45
N ALA A 132 -6.81 9.95 3.30
CA ALA A 132 -6.68 9.53 4.70
C ALA A 132 -7.98 9.75 5.47
N GLU A 133 -8.61 10.92 5.29
CA GLU A 133 -9.88 11.27 5.92
C GLU A 133 -11.02 10.34 5.47
N GLU A 134 -11.09 10.03 4.18
CA GLU A 134 -12.10 9.12 3.64
C GLU A 134 -11.87 7.67 4.11
N LEU A 135 -10.63 7.19 4.13
CA LEU A 135 -10.27 5.88 4.69
C LEU A 135 -10.65 5.78 6.17
N SER A 136 -10.37 6.83 6.96
CA SER A 136 -10.73 6.85 8.38
C SER A 136 -12.24 6.70 8.60
N LYS A 137 -13.05 7.36 7.77
CA LYS A 137 -14.52 7.23 7.81
C LYS A 137 -14.96 5.82 7.44
N LEU A 138 -14.42 5.27 6.33
CA LEU A 138 -14.85 3.97 5.80
C LEU A 138 -14.43 2.79 6.68
N LEU A 139 -13.28 2.90 7.36
CA LEU A 139 -12.74 1.87 8.25
C LEU A 139 -13.17 2.08 9.71
N ASN A 140 -13.78 3.22 10.04
CA ASN A 140 -14.08 3.65 11.40
C ASN A 140 -12.83 3.53 12.34
N LYS A 141 -11.68 3.93 11.81
CA LYS A 141 -10.38 3.89 12.49
C LYS A 141 -9.56 5.12 12.12
N ASP A 142 -8.66 5.53 13.01
CA ASP A 142 -7.72 6.62 12.73
C ASP A 142 -6.67 6.17 11.71
N VAL A 143 -6.59 6.85 10.57
CA VAL A 143 -5.57 6.65 9.54
C VAL A 143 -4.58 7.81 9.62
N LYS A 144 -3.40 7.56 10.16
CA LYS A 144 -2.35 8.57 10.31
C LYS A 144 -1.67 8.84 8.97
N LEU A 145 -1.68 10.09 8.54
CA LEU A 145 -0.95 10.52 7.33
C LEU A 145 0.47 10.95 7.72
N ALA A 146 1.48 10.36 7.08
CA ALA A 146 2.86 10.83 7.20
C ALA A 146 3.03 12.14 6.41
N LYS A 147 3.94 13.00 6.87
CA LYS A 147 4.24 14.28 6.19
C LYS A 147 4.95 14.07 4.84
N ASP A 148 5.57 12.91 4.66
CA ASP A 148 6.30 12.54 3.46
C ASP A 148 6.29 11.02 3.26
N VAL A 149 6.79 10.56 2.11
CA VAL A 149 6.96 9.14 1.78
C VAL A 149 8.15 8.54 2.52
N ILE A 150 9.21 9.32 2.66
CA ILE A 150 10.48 8.99 3.32
C ILE A 150 10.79 10.03 4.39
N GLY A 151 11.86 9.86 5.12
CA GLY A 151 12.28 10.84 6.14
C GLY A 151 11.76 10.52 7.54
N GLU A 152 11.93 11.48 8.45
CA GLU A 152 11.74 11.26 9.88
C GLU A 152 10.29 10.99 10.27
N SER A 153 9.33 11.74 9.68
CA SER A 153 7.91 11.56 9.96
C SER A 153 7.40 10.15 9.61
N ALA A 154 7.79 9.63 8.44
CA ALA A 154 7.42 8.29 8.02
C ALA A 154 8.07 7.22 8.93
N LYS A 155 9.34 7.42 9.31
CA LYS A 155 10.07 6.52 10.23
C LYS A 155 9.42 6.49 11.61
N GLU A 156 9.15 7.65 12.20
CA GLU A 156 8.57 7.78 13.52
C GLU A 156 7.17 7.12 13.58
N LEU A 157 6.29 7.47 12.64
CA LEU A 157 4.95 6.89 12.59
C LEU A 157 4.99 5.36 12.42
N THR A 158 5.86 4.87 11.53
CA THR A 158 5.95 3.42 11.29
C THR A 158 6.70 2.68 12.39
N ALA A 159 7.60 3.33 13.14
CA ALA A 159 8.28 2.73 14.29
C ALA A 159 7.30 2.49 15.46
N ASN A 160 6.43 3.44 15.71
CA ASN A 160 5.50 3.46 16.86
C ASN A 160 4.16 2.75 16.60
N MET A 161 4.01 2.05 15.46
CA MET A 161 2.77 1.33 15.14
C MET A 161 2.49 0.18 16.11
N LYS A 162 1.24 0.12 16.55
CA LYS A 162 0.65 -1.03 17.26
C LYS A 162 -0.06 -1.94 16.26
N GLU A 163 -0.43 -3.14 16.70
CA GLU A 163 -1.25 -4.06 15.93
C GLU A 163 -2.61 -3.43 15.60
N GLY A 164 -3.01 -3.55 14.34
CA GLY A 164 -4.22 -2.92 13.83
C GLY A 164 -4.11 -1.41 13.52
N ASP A 165 -2.92 -0.80 13.67
CA ASP A 165 -2.68 0.58 13.25
C ASP A 165 -2.54 0.68 11.73
N ILE A 166 -2.95 1.85 11.20
CA ILE A 166 -2.85 2.20 9.79
C ILE A 166 -2.07 3.50 9.65
N VAL A 167 -1.06 3.48 8.81
CA VAL A 167 -0.33 4.68 8.38
C VAL A 167 -0.44 4.79 6.87
N LEU A 168 -0.87 5.95 6.37
CA LEU A 168 -0.80 6.31 4.97
C LEU A 168 0.43 7.18 4.75
N LEU A 169 1.32 6.79 3.86
CA LEU A 169 2.42 7.64 3.42
C LEU A 169 1.90 8.72 2.48
N GLU A 170 2.62 9.84 2.38
CA GLU A 170 2.26 10.88 1.44
C GLU A 170 2.46 10.41 -0.02
N ASN A 171 2.04 11.22 -0.98
CA ASN A 171 2.04 10.90 -2.39
C ASN A 171 3.45 10.49 -2.89
N VAL A 172 3.57 9.24 -3.33
CA VAL A 172 4.87 8.68 -3.79
C VAL A 172 5.45 9.38 -5.02
N ARG A 173 4.71 10.30 -5.65
CA ARG A 173 5.17 11.10 -6.79
C ARG A 173 5.75 12.44 -6.39
N PHE A 174 5.90 12.72 -5.11
CA PHE A 174 6.65 13.89 -4.63
C PHE A 174 8.17 13.67 -4.70
N HIS A 175 8.58 12.41 -4.96
CA HIS A 175 9.96 11.97 -5.19
C HIS A 175 10.16 11.34 -6.55
#